data_4f4c693951537912bc3b64e177bbe162
#
_entry.id   4f4c693951537912bc3b64e177bbe162
#
_cell.length_a   1.000
_cell.length_b   1.000
_cell.length_c   1.000
_cell.angle_alpha   90.00
_cell.angle_beta   90.00
_cell.angle_gamma   90.00
#
_symmetry.space_group_name_H-M   'P 1'
#
loop_
_entity.id
_entity.type
_entity.pdbx_description
1 polymer ?
#
loop_
_entity_poly.entity_id
_entity_poly.type
_entity_poly.pdbx_seq_one_letter_code
_entity_poly.pdbx_strand_id
1 'polypeptide(L)'
;MRKWALLFVVVAFCRLNSLAQSPFGHYFQDTLKPGYRISGKLDSVDVNLAAYQHTLPGFFNPFLFSFSYSDLNTTWHKPQQRRYSAIPHIAFEYSMGSKLAQFGKITYTQAIDSNTFIQFDYIRNTTNGNLRNSNFERNSVQLSLMHRSRYYGTILDVSFYGNNNQLNDGLTGDSVREGFPLNFQEVVKSNAGNKTKEFHADWKNYISFTKDSLHKAGVMLQSRLDIKNQRYFERDTLKQIYGFYNYDSTYSYDYWELASLRLNGGMFYKNQDFNFEAGLGTRYWDYDNMVLHQDTTEAYGYAALDMILKGFSLKAAANYTFVGANGEMSVVADLGKRFRSNLFTAHASFSRQYPENYQRNYYANTLNYSWINRQLSTKTLGNVHWSSKNRVIPFFAEAFIESNTNMPVFIQNRWRQDTLMHLSVAGIQVGFEYSYRKLLIQSRVSYRESSGNLLPNWLLSGRIAYNGGLFKAQKLKTVTGIEIGYISSYRLMDFAPMINTYVFSNSGRAFREMMKLHFYSQFDLGYFRWFIRIENIEQTFVKPTNFEGLGYPVTPLQFRFGVSWDFFN
;
A
#
# COMPACT_ATOMS: atom_id res chain seq x y z
N MET A 1 25.46 -13.31 20.48
CA MET A 1 25.01 -14.73 20.60
C MET A 1 23.52 -14.91 20.43
N ARG A 2 22.61 -13.98 20.82
CA ARG A 2 21.14 -14.12 20.68
C ARG A 2 20.61 -14.12 19.24
N LYS A 3 21.26 -13.44 18.30
CA LYS A 3 20.85 -13.42 16.87
C LYS A 3 20.97 -14.78 16.16
N TRP A 4 21.80 -15.69 16.64
CA TRP A 4 21.99 -17.04 16.07
C TRP A 4 21.01 -18.08 16.62
N ALA A 5 20.45 -17.87 17.81
CA ALA A 5 19.45 -18.78 18.37
C ALA A 5 18.12 -18.76 17.59
N LEU A 6 17.73 -17.60 17.06
CA LEU A 6 16.53 -17.47 16.22
C LEU A 6 16.68 -18.22 14.89
N LEU A 7 17.89 -18.20 14.30
CA LEU A 7 18.18 -18.92 13.06
C LEU A 7 18.12 -20.45 13.26
N PHE A 8 18.55 -20.93 14.45
CA PHE A 8 18.56 -22.36 14.78
C PHE A 8 17.15 -22.95 14.95
N VAL A 9 16.19 -22.18 15.49
CA VAL A 9 14.79 -22.61 15.62
C VAL A 9 14.15 -22.78 14.25
N VAL A 10 14.41 -21.87 13.30
CA VAL A 10 13.92 -21.98 11.92
C VAL A 10 14.51 -23.18 11.18
N VAL A 11 15.82 -23.46 11.38
CA VAL A 11 16.51 -24.60 10.73
C VAL A 11 16.13 -25.95 11.33
N ALA A 12 15.86 -26.03 12.64
CA ALA A 12 15.46 -27.27 13.30
C ALA A 12 14.07 -27.76 12.87
N PHE A 13 13.14 -26.85 12.56
CA PHE A 13 11.82 -27.19 12.03
C PHE A 13 11.85 -27.68 10.57
N CYS A 14 12.88 -27.38 9.79
CA CYS A 14 13.03 -27.84 8.41
C CYS A 14 13.32 -29.34 8.26
N ARG A 15 13.68 -30.07 9.33
CA ARG A 15 14.06 -31.50 9.26
C ARG A 15 12.93 -32.50 9.49
N LEU A 16 11.68 -32.07 9.78
CA LEU A 16 10.54 -32.95 10.04
C LEU A 16 9.64 -33.24 8.84
N ASN A 17 10.07 -32.95 7.63
CA ASN A 17 9.21 -32.84 6.46
C ASN A 17 9.25 -34.02 5.49
N SER A 18 9.17 -35.24 5.94
CA SER A 18 9.02 -36.34 4.97
C SER A 18 7.82 -37.21 5.18
N LEU A 19 6.60 -36.68 5.15
CA LEU A 19 5.38 -37.53 5.01
C LEU A 19 4.11 -36.67 5.12
N ALA A 20 3.44 -36.38 4.01
CA ALA A 20 2.01 -36.08 3.95
C ALA A 20 1.48 -35.21 2.77
N GLN A 21 0.30 -35.48 2.26
CA GLN A 21 -0.32 -34.89 1.03
C GLN A 21 -1.64 -34.11 1.27
N SER A 22 -1.84 -32.85 0.84
CA SER A 22 -2.73 -31.75 1.28
C SER A 22 -3.91 -31.20 0.45
N PRO A 23 -4.66 -30.22 0.98
CA PRO A 23 -5.92 -29.66 0.48
C PRO A 23 -6.01 -28.16 0.18
N PHE A 24 -5.46 -27.63 -0.87
CA PHE A 24 -5.66 -26.23 -1.23
C PHE A 24 -6.29 -26.04 -2.61
N GLY A 25 -7.59 -25.75 -2.68
CA GLY A 25 -8.30 -25.55 -3.95
C GLY A 25 -8.63 -24.10 -4.34
N HIS A 26 -8.53 -23.11 -3.44
CA HIS A 26 -9.08 -21.77 -3.68
C HIS A 26 -8.15 -20.58 -3.46
N TYR A 27 -6.86 -20.80 -3.19
CA TYR A 27 -5.91 -19.69 -3.05
C TYR A 27 -5.39 -19.12 -4.37
N PHE A 28 -5.76 -19.71 -5.50
CA PHE A 28 -5.39 -19.23 -6.84
C PHE A 28 -6.60 -18.63 -7.52
N GLN A 29 -6.74 -17.32 -7.46
CA GLN A 29 -7.82 -16.64 -8.19
C GLN A 29 -7.49 -16.38 -9.66
N ASP A 30 -6.22 -16.48 -10.09
CA ASP A 30 -5.81 -16.25 -11.48
C ASP A 30 -4.87 -17.35 -11.98
N THR A 31 -5.40 -18.31 -12.73
CA THR A 31 -4.62 -19.22 -13.57
C THR A 31 -4.26 -18.49 -14.86
N LEU A 32 -3.00 -18.13 -15.01
CA LEU A 32 -2.50 -17.67 -16.30
C LEU A 32 -2.41 -18.89 -17.24
N LYS A 33 -3.27 -18.95 -18.25
CA LYS A 33 -3.20 -19.95 -19.32
C LYS A 33 -2.31 -19.42 -20.43
N PRO A 34 -1.57 -20.29 -21.16
CA PRO A 34 -0.91 -19.90 -22.38
C PRO A 34 -1.92 -19.21 -23.33
N GLY A 35 -1.61 -18.00 -23.77
CA GLY A 35 -2.51 -17.20 -24.58
C GLY A 35 -3.58 -16.42 -23.82
N TYR A 36 -3.62 -16.50 -22.49
CA TYR A 36 -4.48 -15.64 -21.69
C TYR A 36 -4.00 -14.18 -21.81
N ARG A 37 -4.76 -13.38 -22.51
CA ARG A 37 -4.56 -11.94 -22.54
C ARG A 37 -4.90 -11.43 -21.15
N ILE A 38 -3.92 -10.88 -20.43
CA ILE A 38 -4.23 -9.96 -19.34
C ILE A 38 -5.12 -8.91 -19.98
N SER A 39 -6.40 -8.94 -19.67
CA SER A 39 -7.39 -8.07 -20.31
C SER A 39 -6.85 -6.65 -20.21
N GLY A 40 -6.62 -6.02 -21.37
CA GLY A 40 -5.96 -4.72 -21.46
C GLY A 40 -6.84 -3.57 -20.94
N LYS A 41 -7.37 -3.71 -19.73
CA LYS A 41 -7.82 -2.58 -18.94
C LYS A 41 -6.57 -1.79 -18.60
N LEU A 42 -6.68 -0.51 -18.68
CA LEU A 42 -5.69 0.54 -18.41
C LEU A 42 -4.91 0.41 -17.07
N ASP A 43 -5.00 -0.73 -16.40
CA ASP A 43 -4.36 -1.05 -15.12
C ASP A 43 -2.84 -0.87 -15.17
N SER A 44 -2.21 -1.08 -16.33
CA SER A 44 -0.76 -0.86 -16.48
C SER A 44 -0.37 0.63 -16.43
N VAL A 45 -1.25 1.53 -16.84
CA VAL A 45 -1.02 2.98 -16.72
C VAL A 45 -1.24 3.42 -15.28
N ASP A 46 -2.24 2.88 -14.61
CA ASP A 46 -2.58 3.22 -13.22
C ASP A 46 -1.52 2.68 -12.23
N VAL A 47 -0.93 1.52 -12.49
CA VAL A 47 0.18 0.99 -11.69
C VAL A 47 1.42 1.91 -11.75
N ASN A 48 1.71 2.49 -12.91
CA ASN A 48 2.82 3.43 -13.05
C ASN A 48 2.56 4.80 -12.40
N LEU A 49 1.30 5.22 -12.31
CA LEU A 49 0.91 6.41 -11.53
C LEU A 49 1.18 6.22 -10.04
N ALA A 50 0.87 5.05 -9.49
CA ALA A 50 1.14 4.73 -8.09
C ALA A 50 2.65 4.81 -7.76
N ALA A 51 3.53 4.46 -8.70
CA ALA A 51 4.97 4.57 -8.52
C ALA A 51 5.45 6.03 -8.35
N TYR A 52 4.78 6.99 -8.98
CA TYR A 52 5.12 8.42 -8.86
C TYR A 52 4.57 9.08 -7.61
N GLN A 53 3.50 8.58 -7.04
CA GLN A 53 2.87 9.15 -5.85
C GLN A 53 3.72 9.01 -4.59
N HIS A 54 4.70 8.12 -4.60
CA HIS A 54 5.58 7.92 -3.46
C HIS A 54 6.81 8.83 -3.42
N THR A 55 6.99 9.69 -4.42
CA THR A 55 8.14 10.59 -4.47
C THR A 55 7.93 11.90 -3.70
N LEU A 56 6.69 12.22 -3.41
CA LEU A 56 6.35 13.42 -2.66
C LEU A 56 5.21 13.14 -1.68
N PRO A 57 5.31 13.60 -0.44
CA PRO A 57 4.27 13.47 0.56
C PRO A 57 3.03 14.29 0.19
N GLY A 58 1.85 13.72 0.32
CA GLY A 58 0.59 14.46 0.39
C GLY A 58 -0.27 14.53 -0.86
N PHE A 59 -0.06 13.72 -1.88
CA PHE A 59 -0.81 13.91 -3.11
C PHE A 59 -2.15 13.19 -3.16
N PHE A 60 -3.23 13.98 -3.22
CA PHE A 60 -4.51 13.50 -3.68
C PHE A 60 -4.52 13.46 -5.21
N ASN A 61 -4.58 12.25 -5.75
CA ASN A 61 -4.73 12.06 -7.17
C ASN A 61 -6.21 11.82 -7.49
N PRO A 62 -6.87 12.69 -8.29
CA PRO A 62 -8.27 12.51 -8.65
C PRO A 62 -8.52 11.24 -9.47
N PHE A 63 -7.47 10.64 -10.02
CA PHE A 63 -7.54 9.39 -10.78
C PHE A 63 -7.38 8.14 -9.89
N LEU A 64 -6.96 8.30 -8.63
CA LEU A 64 -6.83 7.24 -7.63
C LEU A 64 -7.72 7.57 -6.43
N PHE A 65 -8.88 6.97 -6.38
CA PHE A 65 -9.96 7.34 -5.47
C PHE A 65 -9.93 6.67 -4.08
N SER A 66 -8.83 6.09 -3.65
CA SER A 66 -8.74 5.52 -2.32
C SER A 66 -8.02 6.50 -1.38
N PHE A 67 -8.80 7.18 -0.51
CA PHE A 67 -8.23 7.96 0.56
C PHE A 67 -9.03 7.80 1.84
N SER A 68 -8.41 7.15 2.78
CA SER A 68 -8.80 7.17 4.18
C SER A 68 -7.66 7.80 4.99
N TYR A 69 -7.92 8.20 6.23
CA TYR A 69 -6.85 8.63 7.13
C TYR A 69 -5.79 7.55 7.34
N SER A 70 -6.12 6.28 7.13
CA SER A 70 -5.19 5.16 7.20
C SER A 70 -4.17 5.15 6.07
N ASP A 71 -4.47 5.76 4.93
CA ASP A 71 -3.54 5.85 3.82
C ASP A 71 -2.42 6.89 4.06
N LEU A 72 -2.61 7.77 5.04
CA LEU A 72 -1.61 8.75 5.47
C LEU A 72 -0.45 8.09 6.25
N ASN A 73 -0.72 6.99 6.94
CA ASN A 73 0.30 6.17 7.58
C ASN A 73 0.67 5.03 6.64
N THR A 74 1.51 5.31 5.67
CA THR A 74 1.89 4.35 4.64
C THR A 74 2.60 3.13 5.23
N THR A 75 1.90 2.01 5.32
CA THR A 75 2.55 0.71 5.38
C THR A 75 3.17 0.46 4.01
N TRP A 76 4.47 0.48 3.96
CA TRP A 76 5.26 0.40 2.74
C TRP A 76 5.14 -0.97 2.05
N HIS A 77 4.88 -2.00 2.83
CA HIS A 77 4.77 -3.37 2.35
C HIS A 77 3.33 -3.69 1.97
N LYS A 78 3.07 -3.83 0.66
CA LYS A 78 1.83 -4.45 0.16
C LYS A 78 2.19 -5.85 -0.32
N PRO A 79 1.64 -6.92 0.30
CA PRO A 79 1.82 -8.27 -0.21
C PRO A 79 1.31 -8.34 -1.64
N GLN A 80 2.11 -8.90 -2.54
CA GLN A 80 1.68 -9.07 -3.93
C GLN A 80 0.66 -10.20 -4.02
N GLN A 81 -0.24 -10.08 -4.99
CA GLN A 81 -1.15 -11.16 -5.32
C GLN A 81 -0.36 -12.35 -5.86
N ARG A 82 -0.61 -13.51 -5.28
CA ARG A 82 -0.06 -14.76 -5.81
C ARG A 82 -0.72 -15.09 -7.15
N ARG A 83 0.12 -15.37 -8.14
CA ARG A 83 -0.30 -15.78 -9.47
C ARG A 83 0.15 -17.20 -9.70
N TYR A 84 -0.69 -17.99 -10.35
CA TYR A 84 -0.36 -19.35 -10.73
C TYR A 84 -0.15 -19.45 -12.24
N SER A 85 0.95 -20.08 -12.67
CA SER A 85 1.17 -20.46 -14.05
C SER A 85 1.65 -21.90 -14.11
N ALA A 86 1.01 -22.72 -14.94
CA ALA A 86 1.43 -24.11 -15.18
C ALA A 86 2.75 -24.21 -15.94
N ILE A 87 3.09 -23.20 -16.71
CA ILE A 87 4.34 -23.07 -17.45
C ILE A 87 5.13 -21.87 -16.94
N PRO A 88 6.45 -21.81 -17.14
CA PRO A 88 7.23 -20.63 -16.81
C PRO A 88 6.63 -19.38 -17.43
N HIS A 89 6.36 -18.38 -16.62
CA HIS A 89 5.87 -17.08 -17.04
C HIS A 89 6.70 -15.97 -16.44
N ILE A 90 7.20 -15.06 -17.28
CA ILE A 90 7.89 -13.85 -16.87
C ILE A 90 7.10 -12.66 -17.36
N ALA A 91 6.68 -11.80 -16.44
CA ALA A 91 6.14 -10.47 -16.76
C ALA A 91 7.22 -9.43 -16.45
N PHE A 92 7.56 -8.64 -17.43
CA PHE A 92 8.49 -7.51 -17.33
C PHE A 92 7.74 -6.21 -17.56
N GLU A 93 7.90 -5.24 -16.68
CA GLU A 93 7.37 -3.89 -16.81
C GLU A 93 8.51 -2.89 -16.57
N TYR A 94 8.63 -1.92 -17.45
CA TYR A 94 9.59 -0.84 -17.28
C TYR A 94 8.97 0.48 -17.74
N SER A 95 9.20 1.54 -16.99
CA SER A 95 8.89 2.90 -17.44
C SER A 95 9.96 3.88 -17.01
N MET A 96 10.11 4.92 -17.81
CA MET A 96 10.98 6.06 -17.55
C MET A 96 10.21 7.36 -17.78
N GLY A 97 10.64 8.41 -17.10
CA GLY A 97 9.97 9.70 -17.20
C GLY A 97 10.87 10.88 -16.83
N SER A 98 10.25 12.05 -16.78
CA SER A 98 10.90 13.29 -16.35
C SER A 98 11.62 13.12 -15.01
N LYS A 99 12.68 13.91 -14.78
CA LYS A 99 13.50 13.87 -13.55
C LYS A 99 14.13 12.50 -13.26
N LEU A 100 14.51 11.78 -14.32
CA LEU A 100 15.09 10.42 -14.26
C LEU A 100 14.20 9.45 -13.45
N ALA A 101 12.91 9.67 -13.47
CA ALA A 101 11.99 8.73 -12.85
C ALA A 101 12.00 7.41 -13.62
N GLN A 102 12.26 6.32 -12.91
CA GLN A 102 12.32 4.98 -13.45
C GLN A 102 11.52 4.03 -12.57
N PHE A 103 10.77 3.17 -13.19
CA PHE A 103 10.08 2.05 -12.55
C PHE A 103 10.41 0.78 -13.31
N GLY A 104 10.82 -0.25 -12.61
CA GLY A 104 11.04 -1.58 -13.15
C GLY A 104 10.37 -2.63 -12.27
N LYS A 105 9.69 -3.58 -12.90
CA LYS A 105 9.09 -4.72 -12.22
C LYS A 105 9.34 -5.98 -13.04
N ILE A 106 9.74 -7.05 -12.34
CA ILE A 106 9.85 -8.40 -12.89
C ILE A 106 9.03 -9.32 -12.00
N THR A 107 8.12 -10.06 -12.59
CA THR A 107 7.38 -11.14 -11.93
C THR A 107 7.69 -12.44 -12.64
N TYR A 108 8.19 -13.42 -11.93
CA TYR A 108 8.38 -14.79 -12.40
C TYR A 108 7.45 -15.71 -11.65
N THR A 109 6.72 -16.57 -12.36
CA THR A 109 5.84 -17.59 -11.77
C THR A 109 5.98 -18.89 -12.50
N GLN A 110 6.06 -20.00 -11.77
CA GLN A 110 6.14 -21.34 -12.34
C GLN A 110 5.56 -22.40 -11.40
N ALA A 111 4.89 -23.40 -11.98
CA ALA A 111 4.70 -24.69 -11.34
C ALA A 111 5.97 -25.53 -11.55
N ILE A 112 6.66 -25.91 -10.45
CA ILE A 112 7.81 -26.83 -10.50
C ILE A 112 7.31 -28.26 -10.79
N ASP A 113 6.19 -28.60 -10.16
CA ASP A 113 5.43 -29.83 -10.39
C ASP A 113 3.92 -29.57 -10.17
N SER A 114 3.08 -30.59 -10.23
CA SER A 114 1.63 -30.47 -9.99
C SER A 114 1.25 -29.94 -8.61
N ASN A 115 2.18 -29.93 -7.68
CA ASN A 115 1.94 -29.65 -6.26
C ASN A 115 2.75 -28.46 -5.72
N THR A 116 3.78 -28.02 -6.45
CA THR A 116 4.74 -27.02 -5.97
C THR A 116 4.80 -25.83 -6.91
N PHE A 117 4.62 -24.65 -6.36
CA PHE A 117 4.63 -23.38 -7.09
C PHE A 117 5.63 -22.43 -6.48
N ILE A 118 6.28 -21.66 -7.34
CA ILE A 118 7.18 -20.59 -6.98
C ILE A 118 6.76 -19.30 -7.69
N GLN A 119 6.83 -18.20 -6.98
CA GLN A 119 6.71 -16.85 -7.52
C GLN A 119 7.84 -16.00 -6.97
N PHE A 120 8.46 -15.23 -7.84
CA PHE A 120 9.46 -14.22 -7.51
C PHE A 120 9.02 -12.88 -8.09
N ASP A 121 9.07 -11.83 -7.29
CA ASP A 121 8.79 -10.46 -7.69
C ASP A 121 9.95 -9.56 -7.30
N TYR A 122 10.38 -8.72 -8.24
CA TYR A 122 11.32 -7.65 -8.01
C TYR A 122 10.74 -6.34 -8.50
N ILE A 123 10.76 -5.31 -7.65
CA ILE A 123 10.32 -3.96 -8.00
C ILE A 123 11.43 -2.97 -7.63
N ARG A 124 11.75 -2.10 -8.56
CA ARG A 124 12.60 -0.92 -8.33
C ARG A 124 11.90 0.34 -8.81
N ASN A 125 11.95 1.38 -7.99
CA ASN A 125 11.41 2.69 -8.33
C ASN A 125 12.40 3.77 -7.88
N THR A 126 12.81 4.65 -8.80
CA THR A 126 13.77 5.72 -8.55
C THR A 126 13.35 7.02 -9.21
N THR A 127 13.71 8.16 -8.62
CA THR A 127 13.59 9.49 -9.24
C THR A 127 14.51 10.49 -8.56
N ASN A 128 14.91 11.52 -9.28
CA ASN A 128 15.63 12.66 -8.70
C ASN A 128 14.67 13.68 -8.03
N GLY A 129 13.35 13.49 -8.20
CA GLY A 129 12.34 14.42 -7.70
C GLY A 129 12.33 15.79 -8.40
N ASN A 130 11.38 16.64 -8.01
CA ASN A 130 11.19 17.95 -8.64
C ASN A 130 11.95 19.08 -7.92
N LEU A 131 12.21 18.94 -6.63
CA LEU A 131 12.96 19.88 -5.82
C LEU A 131 14.41 19.41 -5.64
N ARG A 132 15.27 20.32 -5.21
CA ARG A 132 16.62 19.96 -4.76
C ARG A 132 16.53 19.02 -3.56
N ASN A 133 17.46 18.07 -3.44
CA ASN A 133 17.52 17.09 -2.35
C ASN A 133 16.19 16.31 -2.15
N SER A 134 15.63 15.79 -3.25
CA SER A 134 14.39 15.01 -3.24
C SER A 134 14.51 13.66 -3.97
N ASN A 135 15.72 13.13 -4.04
CA ASN A 135 15.96 11.81 -4.63
C ASN A 135 15.24 10.72 -3.82
N PHE A 136 14.67 9.81 -4.53
CA PHE A 136 13.93 8.68 -3.98
C PHE A 136 14.40 7.40 -4.64
N GLU A 137 14.65 6.37 -3.85
CA GLU A 137 14.93 5.03 -4.33
C GLU A 137 14.20 4.01 -3.47
N ARG A 138 13.46 3.12 -4.13
CA ARG A 138 12.73 2.01 -3.51
C ARG A 138 13.09 0.72 -4.21
N ASN A 139 13.36 -0.31 -3.43
CA ASN A 139 13.56 -1.67 -3.89
C ASN A 139 12.68 -2.62 -3.08
N SER A 140 12.05 -3.58 -3.76
CA SER A 140 11.28 -4.64 -3.13
C SER A 140 11.59 -5.97 -3.81
N VAL A 141 11.86 -6.99 -3.02
CA VAL A 141 12.04 -8.37 -3.45
C VAL A 141 11.05 -9.23 -2.69
N GLN A 142 10.31 -10.08 -3.39
CA GLN A 142 9.39 -11.02 -2.77
C GLN A 142 9.58 -12.41 -3.38
N LEU A 143 9.57 -13.42 -2.53
CA LEU A 143 9.61 -14.82 -2.90
C LEU A 143 8.45 -15.53 -2.21
N SER A 144 7.62 -16.22 -2.99
CA SER A 144 6.55 -17.06 -2.49
C SER A 144 6.76 -18.48 -2.97
N LEU A 145 6.74 -19.42 -2.05
CA LEU A 145 6.78 -20.85 -2.33
C LEU A 145 5.55 -21.49 -1.72
N MET A 146 4.85 -22.28 -2.52
CA MET A 146 3.74 -23.06 -2.04
C MET A 146 3.90 -24.51 -2.47
N HIS A 147 3.83 -25.40 -1.50
CA HIS A 147 3.75 -26.83 -1.73
C HIS A 147 2.45 -27.38 -1.17
N ARG A 148 1.89 -28.31 -1.89
CA ARG A 148 0.60 -28.88 -1.59
C ARG A 148 0.62 -30.37 -1.90
N SER A 149 0.44 -31.17 -0.89
CA SER A 149 0.30 -32.60 -1.06
C SER A 149 -0.98 -33.14 -0.37
N ARG A 150 -1.26 -34.42 -0.24
CA ARG A 150 -2.57 -34.96 0.19
C ARG A 150 -2.93 -34.61 1.65
N TYR A 151 -1.96 -34.63 2.57
CA TYR A 151 -2.16 -34.39 4.00
C TYR A 151 -1.42 -33.18 4.52
N TYR A 152 -0.56 -32.60 3.71
CA TYR A 152 0.30 -31.51 4.10
C TYR A 152 0.23 -30.37 3.09
N GLY A 153 0.25 -29.14 3.56
CA GLY A 153 0.41 -27.95 2.76
C GLY A 153 1.29 -26.94 3.46
N THR A 154 2.15 -26.29 2.69
CA THR A 154 3.00 -25.23 3.21
C THR A 154 2.98 -24.04 2.29
N ILE A 155 3.02 -22.87 2.88
CA ILE A 155 3.16 -21.59 2.19
C ILE A 155 4.28 -20.83 2.89
N LEU A 156 5.29 -20.44 2.14
CA LEU A 156 6.38 -19.60 2.60
C LEU A 156 6.40 -18.34 1.75
N ASP A 157 6.23 -17.19 2.39
CA ASP A 157 6.39 -15.87 1.79
C ASP A 157 7.56 -15.17 2.48
N VAL A 158 8.55 -14.74 1.69
CA VAL A 158 9.66 -13.94 2.18
C VAL A 158 9.72 -12.66 1.37
N SER A 159 9.80 -11.53 2.03
CA SER A 159 9.93 -10.25 1.36
C SER A 159 10.94 -9.34 2.05
N PHE A 160 11.67 -8.62 1.22
CA PHE A 160 12.57 -7.56 1.63
C PHE A 160 12.14 -6.26 0.95
N TYR A 161 12.09 -5.21 1.70
CA TYR A 161 11.73 -3.89 1.25
C TYR A 161 12.77 -2.87 1.73
N GLY A 162 13.23 -2.02 0.84
CA GLY A 162 14.17 -0.95 1.13
C GLY A 162 13.72 0.37 0.49
N ASN A 163 13.81 1.44 1.25
CA ASN A 163 13.52 2.79 0.80
C ASN A 163 14.63 3.73 1.26
N ASN A 164 15.10 4.59 0.37
CA ASN A 164 16.11 5.60 0.64
C ASN A 164 15.66 6.93 0.02
N ASN A 165 15.29 7.89 0.88
CA ASN A 165 14.77 9.17 0.48
C ASN A 165 15.73 10.27 0.93
N GLN A 166 16.07 11.16 0.02
CA GLN A 166 16.55 12.48 0.39
C GLN A 166 15.35 13.35 0.75
N LEU A 167 15.48 14.16 1.78
CA LEU A 167 14.39 14.93 2.37
C LEU A 167 14.81 16.40 2.43
N ASN A 168 13.98 17.27 1.90
CA ASN A 168 14.27 18.70 1.78
C ASN A 168 13.36 19.58 2.63
N ASP A 169 12.31 19.02 3.23
CA ASP A 169 11.31 19.74 4.05
C ASP A 169 10.62 20.90 3.31
N GLY A 170 10.56 20.79 1.96
CA GLY A 170 9.91 21.77 1.09
C GLY A 170 10.74 23.01 0.80
N LEU A 171 10.13 23.98 0.13
CA LEU A 171 10.72 25.26 -0.18
C LEU A 171 10.83 26.14 1.08
N THR A 172 11.88 26.96 1.17
CA THR A 172 12.09 27.92 2.27
C THR A 172 11.06 29.05 2.28
N GLY A 173 10.39 29.30 1.16
CA GLY A 173 9.41 30.37 0.99
C GLY A 173 8.01 29.85 0.68
N ASP A 174 7.04 30.75 0.78
CA ASP A 174 5.62 30.50 0.58
C ASP A 174 5.17 30.55 -0.87
N SER A 175 6.09 30.77 -1.78
CA SER A 175 5.83 30.93 -3.21
C SER A 175 6.95 30.32 -4.04
N VAL A 176 6.59 29.84 -5.21
CA VAL A 176 7.54 29.42 -6.23
C VAL A 176 8.17 30.69 -6.84
N ARG A 177 9.49 30.80 -6.81
CA ARG A 177 10.21 31.95 -7.41
C ARG A 177 10.10 31.86 -8.93
N GLU A 178 9.51 32.88 -9.54
CA GLU A 178 9.34 32.95 -10.99
C GLU A 178 10.69 32.98 -11.72
N GLY A 179 10.73 32.34 -12.90
CA GLY A 179 11.93 32.31 -13.75
C GLY A 179 12.99 31.27 -13.35
N PHE A 180 12.81 30.58 -12.21
CA PHE A 180 13.75 29.54 -11.77
C PHE A 180 13.08 28.18 -11.78
N PRO A 181 13.66 27.14 -12.41
CA PRO A 181 13.19 25.77 -12.30
C PRO A 181 13.14 25.29 -10.84
N LEU A 182 12.17 24.44 -10.49
CA LEU A 182 11.95 23.98 -9.11
C LEU A 182 13.19 23.36 -8.44
N ASN A 183 14.02 22.67 -9.21
CA ASN A 183 15.25 22.03 -8.70
C ASN A 183 16.39 23.01 -8.38
N PHE A 184 16.25 24.30 -8.70
CA PHE A 184 17.20 25.36 -8.34
C PHE A 184 16.67 26.26 -7.22
N GLN A 185 15.46 26.02 -6.74
CA GLN A 185 14.91 26.80 -5.65
C GLN A 185 15.48 26.33 -4.31
N GLU A 186 15.54 27.26 -3.35
CA GLU A 186 16.03 26.96 -2.01
C GLU A 186 15.05 26.10 -1.25
N VAL A 187 15.55 25.10 -0.55
CA VAL A 187 14.80 24.16 0.28
C VAL A 187 15.23 24.29 1.74
N VAL A 188 14.34 23.95 2.64
CA VAL A 188 14.58 24.06 4.09
C VAL A 188 15.75 23.20 4.53
N LYS A 189 15.87 21.98 3.99
CA LYS A 189 16.95 21.04 4.30
C LYS A 189 17.73 20.69 3.05
N SER A 190 19.02 20.91 3.09
CA SER A 190 19.91 20.66 1.96
C SER A 190 20.61 19.30 2.03
N ASN A 191 20.70 18.70 3.22
CA ASN A 191 21.46 17.47 3.45
C ASN A 191 20.79 16.57 4.52
N ALA A 192 19.54 16.23 4.28
CA ALA A 192 18.78 15.32 5.13
C ALA A 192 18.24 14.11 4.35
N GLY A 193 18.03 13.02 5.02
CA GLY A 193 17.45 11.83 4.40
C GLY A 193 16.94 10.79 5.39
N ASN A 194 16.14 9.87 4.86
CA ASN A 194 15.56 8.77 5.61
C ASN A 194 15.80 7.46 4.87
N LYS A 195 16.20 6.42 5.61
CA LYS A 195 16.33 5.05 5.12
C LYS A 195 15.43 4.13 5.93
N THR A 196 14.54 3.44 5.24
CA THR A 196 13.68 2.41 5.85
C THR A 196 14.01 1.05 5.24
N LYS A 197 14.11 0.03 6.07
CA LYS A 197 14.25 -1.36 5.64
C LYS A 197 13.23 -2.20 6.38
N GLU A 198 12.57 -3.09 5.64
CA GLU A 198 11.63 -4.04 6.20
C GLU A 198 11.96 -5.44 5.67
N PHE A 199 11.91 -6.42 6.55
CA PHE A 199 12.02 -7.83 6.23
C PHE A 199 10.82 -8.55 6.80
N HIS A 200 10.17 -9.36 5.99
CA HIS A 200 9.03 -10.17 6.39
C HIS A 200 9.25 -11.61 5.93
N ALA A 201 9.02 -12.55 6.83
CA ALA A 201 8.97 -13.97 6.51
C ALA A 201 7.73 -14.58 7.17
N ASP A 202 6.82 -15.13 6.38
CA ASP A 202 5.61 -15.79 6.84
C ASP A 202 5.63 -17.24 6.35
N TRP A 203 5.62 -18.17 7.28
CA TRP A 203 5.62 -19.59 7.01
C TRP A 203 4.42 -20.26 7.64
N LYS A 204 3.48 -20.70 6.82
CA LYS A 204 2.22 -21.32 7.25
C LYS A 204 2.17 -22.77 6.80
N ASN A 205 1.87 -23.66 7.71
CA ASN A 205 1.79 -25.11 7.51
C ASN A 205 0.41 -25.63 7.91
N TYR A 206 -0.07 -26.58 7.14
CA TYR A 206 -1.34 -27.25 7.36
C TYR A 206 -1.14 -28.76 7.34
N ILE A 207 -1.64 -29.46 8.33
CA ILE A 207 -1.64 -30.92 8.41
C ILE A 207 -3.10 -31.38 8.50
N SER A 208 -3.56 -32.13 7.48
CA SER A 208 -4.92 -32.64 7.41
C SER A 208 -5.02 -34.05 7.99
N PHE A 209 -6.04 -34.30 8.78
CA PHE A 209 -6.36 -35.63 9.34
C PHE A 209 -7.24 -36.45 8.41
N THR A 210 -7.86 -35.82 7.41
CA THR A 210 -8.82 -36.45 6.51
C THR A 210 -8.21 -36.74 5.14
N LYS A 211 -8.55 -37.89 4.57
CA LYS A 211 -8.15 -38.28 3.19
C LYS A 211 -9.05 -37.68 2.13
N ASP A 212 -10.22 -37.21 2.51
CA ASP A 212 -11.23 -36.68 1.61
C ASP A 212 -10.72 -35.37 0.96
N SER A 213 -10.91 -35.24 -0.34
CA SER A 213 -10.59 -34.02 -1.07
C SER A 213 -11.60 -32.90 -0.85
N LEU A 214 -12.83 -33.25 -0.47
CA LEU A 214 -13.95 -32.31 -0.32
C LEU A 214 -14.06 -31.78 1.12
N HIS A 215 -13.77 -32.62 2.13
CA HIS A 215 -13.89 -32.27 3.54
C HIS A 215 -12.54 -32.45 4.23
N LYS A 216 -11.97 -31.39 4.71
CA LYS A 216 -10.65 -31.38 5.34
C LYS A 216 -10.69 -30.71 6.70
N ALA A 217 -10.22 -31.46 7.69
CA ALA A 217 -10.00 -30.97 9.04
C ALA A 217 -8.56 -31.26 9.45
N GLY A 218 -7.98 -30.40 10.23
CA GLY A 218 -6.60 -30.56 10.63
C GLY A 218 -6.09 -29.46 11.55
N VAL A 219 -4.78 -29.43 11.70
CA VAL A 219 -4.07 -28.41 12.46
C VAL A 219 -3.31 -27.47 11.53
N MET A 220 -3.21 -26.22 11.94
CA MET A 220 -2.43 -25.18 11.29
C MET A 220 -1.37 -24.66 12.26
N LEU A 221 -0.17 -24.47 11.75
CA LEU A 221 0.94 -23.79 12.42
C LEU A 221 1.46 -22.68 11.53
N GLN A 222 1.63 -21.50 12.09
CA GLN A 222 2.19 -20.36 11.39
C GLN A 222 3.29 -19.70 12.21
N SER A 223 4.36 -19.34 11.55
CA SER A 223 5.45 -18.55 12.10
C SER A 223 5.65 -17.33 11.21
N ARG A 224 5.60 -16.14 11.79
CA ARG A 224 5.80 -14.88 11.07
C ARG A 224 6.84 -14.03 11.78
N LEU A 225 7.88 -13.65 11.04
CA LEU A 225 8.93 -12.73 11.47
C LEU A 225 8.81 -11.43 10.69
N ASP A 226 8.67 -10.32 11.38
CA ASP A 226 8.68 -8.97 10.83
C ASP A 226 9.83 -8.19 11.48
N ILE A 227 10.73 -7.62 10.68
CA ILE A 227 11.80 -6.72 11.14
C ILE A 227 11.66 -5.42 10.37
N LYS A 228 11.56 -4.31 11.07
CA LYS A 228 11.46 -2.99 10.50
C LYS A 228 12.45 -2.05 11.16
N ASN A 229 13.25 -1.34 10.37
CA ASN A 229 14.12 -0.30 10.88
C ASN A 229 14.00 0.98 10.06
N GLN A 230 14.19 2.07 10.73
CA GLN A 230 14.24 3.40 10.14
C GLN A 230 15.45 4.15 10.67
N ARG A 231 16.14 4.86 9.77
CA ARG A 231 17.27 5.72 10.08
C ARG A 231 17.05 7.07 9.44
N TYR A 232 17.13 8.11 10.24
CA TYR A 232 17.13 9.49 9.78
C TYR A 232 18.52 10.08 9.93
N PHE A 233 18.97 10.84 8.97
CA PHE A 233 20.21 11.59 9.05
C PHE A 233 20.00 13.02 8.54
N GLU A 234 20.71 13.97 9.15
CA GLU A 234 20.70 15.38 8.78
C GLU A 234 22.06 15.99 9.11
N ARG A 235 22.59 16.81 8.21
CA ARG A 235 23.87 17.53 8.33
C ARG A 235 23.71 19.00 8.02
N ASP A 236 22.70 19.63 8.56
CA ASP A 236 22.43 21.05 8.44
C ASP A 236 22.72 21.75 9.79
N THR A 237 22.63 23.08 9.83
CA THR A 237 22.84 23.83 11.08
C THR A 237 21.63 23.68 12.00
N LEU A 238 21.58 22.61 12.78
CA LEU A 238 20.40 22.14 13.54
C LEU A 238 19.90 23.18 14.53
N LYS A 239 20.80 23.91 15.20
CA LYS A 239 20.40 24.95 16.15
C LYS A 239 19.60 26.08 15.51
N GLN A 240 19.88 26.43 14.26
CA GLN A 240 19.13 27.45 13.53
C GLN A 240 17.75 26.95 13.09
N ILE A 241 17.63 25.65 12.79
CA ILE A 241 16.38 25.05 12.32
C ILE A 241 15.47 24.69 13.52
N TYR A 242 15.99 24.04 14.56
CA TYR A 242 15.20 23.44 15.65
C TYR A 242 15.27 24.20 16.98
N GLY A 243 16.24 25.10 17.14
CA GLY A 243 16.44 25.84 18.39
C GLY A 243 17.09 25.03 19.52
N PHE A 244 17.12 23.70 19.45
CA PHE A 244 17.74 22.79 20.41
C PHE A 244 18.27 21.51 19.76
N TYR A 245 19.13 20.80 20.49
CA TYR A 245 19.65 19.48 20.12
C TYR A 245 19.99 18.69 21.39
N ASN A 246 19.91 17.35 21.32
CA ASN A 246 20.16 16.46 22.47
C ASN A 246 21.60 15.98 22.55
N TYR A 247 22.28 15.73 21.42
CA TYR A 247 23.63 15.18 21.44
C TYR A 247 24.63 15.87 20.48
N ASP A 248 24.21 16.41 19.33
CA ASP A 248 25.11 17.08 18.39
C ASP A 248 24.42 18.28 17.73
N SER A 249 25.15 19.41 17.62
CA SER A 249 24.62 20.68 17.07
C SER A 249 24.64 20.76 15.55
N THR A 250 25.35 19.85 14.87
CA THR A 250 25.59 19.90 13.43
C THR A 250 25.16 18.66 12.68
N TYR A 251 24.87 17.59 13.41
CA TYR A 251 24.59 16.29 12.83
C TYR A 251 23.52 15.53 13.61
N SER A 252 22.52 14.98 12.92
CA SER A 252 21.57 14.02 13.46
C SER A 252 21.77 12.66 12.80
N TYR A 253 21.75 11.62 13.63
CA TYR A 253 21.70 10.22 13.16
C TYR A 253 20.80 9.42 14.10
N ASP A 254 19.51 9.47 13.81
CA ASP A 254 18.49 8.86 14.65
C ASP A 254 18.06 7.53 14.05
N TYR A 255 17.81 6.53 14.89
CA TYR A 255 17.31 5.25 14.42
C TYR A 255 16.33 4.61 15.39
N TRP A 256 15.50 3.75 14.86
CA TRP A 256 14.75 2.77 15.62
C TRP A 256 14.62 1.47 14.82
N GLU A 257 14.52 0.37 15.56
CA GLU A 257 14.30 -0.98 15.03
C GLU A 257 13.18 -1.66 15.82
N LEU A 258 12.28 -2.34 15.12
CA LEU A 258 11.21 -3.16 15.67
C LEU A 258 11.31 -4.55 15.05
N ALA A 259 11.59 -5.55 15.84
CA ALA A 259 11.53 -6.95 15.47
C ALA A 259 10.31 -7.61 16.13
N SER A 260 9.57 -8.42 15.39
CA SER A 260 8.38 -9.11 15.89
C SER A 260 8.33 -10.53 15.37
N LEU A 261 8.24 -11.50 16.27
CA LEU A 261 8.02 -12.91 15.97
C LEU A 261 6.62 -13.31 16.44
N ARG A 262 5.79 -13.79 15.53
CA ARG A 262 4.45 -14.34 15.83
C ARG A 262 4.47 -15.84 15.58
N LEU A 263 3.92 -16.58 16.52
CA LEU A 263 3.70 -18.04 16.42
C LEU A 263 2.22 -18.31 16.64
N ASN A 264 1.56 -18.92 15.67
CA ASN A 264 0.16 -19.29 15.73
C ASN A 264 0.01 -20.80 15.65
N GLY A 265 -0.88 -21.35 16.48
CA GLY A 265 -1.31 -22.74 16.41
C GLY A 265 -2.83 -22.80 16.45
N GLY A 266 -3.44 -23.60 15.60
CA GLY A 266 -4.90 -23.68 15.55
C GLY A 266 -5.41 -24.89 14.79
N MET A 267 -6.73 -24.96 14.73
CA MET A 267 -7.45 -25.96 13.96
C MET A 267 -8.09 -25.30 12.75
N PHE A 268 -8.23 -26.07 11.70
CA PHE A 268 -8.97 -25.65 10.51
C PHE A 268 -9.96 -26.74 10.08
N TYR A 269 -11.06 -26.27 9.51
CA TYR A 269 -12.01 -27.10 8.78
C TYR A 269 -12.30 -26.44 7.43
N LYS A 270 -12.31 -27.21 6.37
CA LYS A 270 -12.57 -26.75 5.02
C LYS A 270 -13.42 -27.72 4.23
N ASN A 271 -14.44 -27.21 3.55
CA ASN A 271 -15.13 -27.88 2.46
C ASN A 271 -15.27 -26.93 1.25
N GLN A 272 -16.12 -27.28 0.28
CA GLN A 272 -16.30 -26.47 -0.94
C GLN A 272 -16.85 -25.06 -0.66
N ASP A 273 -17.75 -24.94 0.33
CA ASP A 273 -18.51 -23.73 0.61
C ASP A 273 -18.13 -23.06 1.94
N PHE A 274 -17.32 -23.72 2.75
CA PHE A 274 -17.02 -23.29 4.10
C PHE A 274 -15.57 -23.56 4.47
N ASN A 275 -14.89 -22.53 4.94
CA ASN A 275 -13.54 -22.62 5.49
C ASN A 275 -13.51 -21.88 6.84
N PHE A 276 -13.13 -22.59 7.88
CA PHE A 276 -13.02 -22.06 9.23
C PHE A 276 -11.64 -22.37 9.81
N GLU A 277 -11.08 -21.41 10.50
CA GLU A 277 -9.79 -21.52 11.16
C GLU A 277 -9.87 -20.78 12.51
N ALA A 278 -9.44 -21.42 13.59
CA ALA A 278 -9.37 -20.77 14.90
C ALA A 278 -8.21 -21.33 15.72
N GLY A 279 -7.63 -20.49 16.56
CA GLY A 279 -6.49 -20.90 17.38
C GLY A 279 -6.01 -19.83 18.34
N LEU A 280 -4.84 -20.12 18.90
CA LEU A 280 -4.11 -19.22 19.79
C LEU A 280 -2.80 -18.84 19.15
N GLY A 281 -2.32 -17.66 19.49
CA GLY A 281 -1.03 -17.16 19.03
C GLY A 281 -0.28 -16.43 20.12
N THR A 282 1.03 -16.36 19.93
CA THR A 282 1.91 -15.54 20.73
C THR A 282 2.65 -14.57 19.80
N ARG A 283 2.91 -13.38 20.28
CA ARG A 283 3.74 -12.37 19.62
C ARG A 283 4.81 -11.90 20.59
N TYR A 284 6.05 -12.17 20.26
CA TYR A 284 7.20 -11.52 20.91
C TYR A 284 7.61 -10.34 20.03
N TRP A 285 7.82 -9.17 20.60
CA TRP A 285 8.40 -8.03 19.91
C TRP A 285 9.51 -7.40 20.74
N ASP A 286 10.47 -6.84 20.01
CA ASP A 286 11.67 -6.20 20.51
C ASP A 286 11.80 -4.85 19.80
N TYR A 287 11.80 -3.77 20.56
CA TYR A 287 11.95 -2.41 20.07
C TYR A 287 13.23 -1.79 20.62
N ASP A 288 14.04 -1.27 19.73
CA ASP A 288 15.31 -0.65 20.04
C ASP A 288 15.42 0.73 19.36
N ASN A 289 15.89 1.73 20.10
CA ASN A 289 16.29 3.03 19.57
C ASN A 289 17.59 3.47 20.27
N MET A 290 18.09 4.66 19.99
CA MET A 290 19.39 5.14 20.50
C MET A 290 19.57 5.03 22.02
N VAL A 291 18.51 5.02 22.81
CA VAL A 291 18.56 5.11 24.29
C VAL A 291 17.76 4.00 24.95
N LEU A 292 16.67 3.56 24.30
CA LEU A 292 15.69 2.67 24.90
C LEU A 292 15.68 1.32 24.20
N HIS A 293 15.74 0.26 24.99
CA HIS A 293 15.46 -1.10 24.58
C HIS A 293 14.23 -1.61 25.34
N GLN A 294 13.24 -2.12 24.63
CA GLN A 294 12.01 -2.68 25.19
C GLN A 294 11.62 -3.95 24.47
N ASP A 295 11.31 -4.98 25.23
CA ASP A 295 10.74 -6.21 24.71
C ASP A 295 9.44 -6.58 25.43
N THR A 296 8.58 -7.35 24.78
CA THR A 296 7.38 -7.89 25.42
C THR A 296 6.86 -9.12 24.69
N THR A 297 6.14 -9.94 25.41
CA THR A 297 5.42 -11.08 24.88
C THR A 297 3.92 -10.86 25.07
N GLU A 298 3.17 -11.14 24.03
CA GLU A 298 1.72 -11.04 24.01
C GLU A 298 1.12 -12.38 23.63
N ALA A 299 -0.11 -12.65 24.14
CA ALA A 299 -0.88 -13.81 23.73
C ALA A 299 -2.28 -13.36 23.29
N TYR A 300 -2.77 -13.99 22.23
CA TYR A 300 -4.05 -13.66 21.62
C TYR A 300 -4.76 -14.89 21.07
N GLY A 301 -6.09 -14.79 20.96
CA GLY A 301 -6.92 -15.71 20.22
C GLY A 301 -7.28 -15.16 18.85
N TYR A 302 -7.45 -16.02 17.87
CA TYR A 302 -7.90 -15.63 16.53
C TYR A 302 -8.90 -16.62 15.96
N ALA A 303 -9.78 -16.12 15.09
CA ALA A 303 -10.68 -16.93 14.29
C ALA A 303 -10.86 -16.31 12.91
N ALA A 304 -11.01 -17.14 11.88
CA ALA A 304 -11.32 -16.72 10.52
C ALA A 304 -12.35 -17.65 9.89
N LEU A 305 -13.25 -17.06 9.10
CA LEU A 305 -14.34 -17.73 8.41
C LEU A 305 -14.39 -17.26 6.96
N ASP A 306 -14.50 -18.20 6.02
CA ASP A 306 -14.83 -17.90 4.62
C ASP A 306 -15.95 -18.86 4.20
N MET A 307 -17.11 -18.31 3.83
CA MET A 307 -18.31 -19.10 3.55
C MET A 307 -18.99 -18.60 2.28
N ILE A 308 -19.40 -19.54 1.43
CA ILE A 308 -20.21 -19.30 0.25
C ILE A 308 -21.54 -20.05 0.40
N LEU A 309 -22.66 -19.33 0.48
CA LEU A 309 -23.98 -19.90 0.66
C LEU A 309 -24.98 -19.30 -0.30
N LYS A 310 -25.53 -20.10 -1.22
CA LYS A 310 -26.57 -19.69 -2.20
C LYS A 310 -26.27 -18.35 -2.90
N GLY A 311 -25.00 -18.16 -3.31
CA GLY A 311 -24.54 -16.95 -4.00
C GLY A 311 -24.24 -15.75 -3.09
N PHE A 312 -24.28 -15.93 -1.76
CA PHE A 312 -23.65 -15.04 -0.79
C PHE A 312 -22.22 -15.53 -0.52
N SER A 313 -21.30 -14.61 -0.38
CA SER A 313 -19.97 -14.87 0.18
C SER A 313 -19.81 -14.06 1.46
N LEU A 314 -19.37 -14.70 2.53
CA LEU A 314 -19.02 -14.05 3.79
C LEU A 314 -17.58 -14.42 4.13
N LYS A 315 -16.74 -13.42 4.33
CA LYS A 315 -15.43 -13.58 4.93
C LYS A 315 -15.39 -12.78 6.21
N ALA A 316 -14.95 -13.38 7.29
CA ALA A 316 -14.81 -12.71 8.57
C ALA A 316 -13.51 -13.17 9.24
N ALA A 317 -12.84 -12.26 9.92
CA ALA A 317 -11.67 -12.56 10.75
C ALA A 317 -11.71 -11.72 12.01
N ALA A 318 -11.32 -12.30 13.13
CA ALA A 318 -11.23 -11.62 14.41
C ALA A 318 -9.98 -12.06 15.16
N ASN A 319 -9.39 -11.15 15.91
CA ASN A 319 -8.37 -11.45 16.91
C ASN A 319 -8.62 -10.62 18.18
N TYR A 320 -8.17 -11.15 19.31
CA TYR A 320 -8.24 -10.49 20.61
C TYR A 320 -7.03 -10.84 21.46
N THR A 321 -6.32 -9.82 21.94
CA THR A 321 -5.12 -9.96 22.80
C THR A 321 -5.55 -9.92 24.27
N PHE A 322 -5.18 -10.95 25.04
CA PHE A 322 -5.54 -11.11 26.44
C PHE A 322 -4.33 -11.06 27.40
N VAL A 323 -3.10 -11.12 26.88
CA VAL A 323 -1.85 -10.96 27.65
C VAL A 323 -0.97 -9.93 26.97
N GLY A 324 -0.29 -9.09 27.72
CA GLY A 324 0.60 -8.04 27.24
C GLY A 324 -0.18 -6.79 26.82
N ALA A 325 -0.58 -6.67 25.57
CA ALA A 325 -1.43 -5.59 25.07
C ALA A 325 -2.92 -5.92 25.24
N ASN A 326 -3.33 -6.15 26.49
CA ASN A 326 -4.71 -6.57 26.82
C ASN A 326 -5.75 -5.55 26.29
N GLY A 327 -6.77 -6.08 25.62
CA GLY A 327 -7.85 -5.32 25.01
C GLY A 327 -7.58 -4.85 23.58
N GLU A 328 -6.41 -5.14 23.00
CA GLU A 328 -6.24 -5.03 21.54
C GLU A 328 -7.14 -6.05 20.85
N MET A 329 -7.87 -5.58 19.86
CA MET A 329 -8.74 -6.42 19.05
C MET A 329 -8.85 -5.91 17.61
N SER A 330 -9.10 -6.83 16.71
CA SER A 330 -9.42 -6.52 15.32
C SER A 330 -10.51 -7.45 14.83
N VAL A 331 -11.50 -6.89 14.16
CA VAL A 331 -12.59 -7.64 13.50
C VAL A 331 -12.72 -7.08 12.09
N VAL A 332 -12.75 -7.97 11.11
CA VAL A 332 -12.98 -7.62 9.70
C VAL A 332 -14.06 -8.54 9.15
N ALA A 333 -14.98 -7.99 8.40
CA ALA A 333 -16.03 -8.75 7.72
C ALA A 333 -16.24 -8.22 6.30
N ASP A 334 -16.28 -9.13 5.34
CA ASP A 334 -16.61 -8.89 3.94
C ASP A 334 -17.85 -9.71 3.56
N LEU A 335 -18.87 -9.05 3.06
CA LEU A 335 -20.08 -9.67 2.54
C LEU A 335 -20.17 -9.43 1.04
N GLY A 336 -20.43 -10.45 0.26
CA GLY A 336 -20.65 -10.35 -1.18
C GLY A 336 -21.93 -11.03 -1.61
N LYS A 337 -22.67 -10.43 -2.54
CA LYS A 337 -23.82 -11.04 -3.19
C LYS A 337 -23.83 -10.72 -4.68
N ARG A 338 -23.93 -11.75 -5.50
CA ARG A 338 -24.12 -11.60 -6.94
C ARG A 338 -25.57 -11.82 -7.33
N PHE A 339 -26.15 -10.87 -8.03
CA PHE A 339 -27.50 -10.94 -8.60
C PHE A 339 -27.41 -10.74 -10.12
N ARG A 340 -27.48 -11.78 -10.91
CA ARG A 340 -27.34 -11.71 -12.38
C ARG A 340 -26.08 -10.91 -12.80
N SER A 341 -26.27 -9.71 -13.34
CA SER A 341 -25.19 -8.81 -13.76
C SER A 341 -24.70 -7.86 -12.66
N ASN A 342 -25.35 -7.85 -11.49
CA ASN A 342 -25.03 -6.94 -10.41
C ASN A 342 -24.20 -7.65 -9.34
N LEU A 343 -23.25 -6.95 -8.76
CA LEU A 343 -22.47 -7.37 -7.61
C LEU A 343 -22.66 -6.34 -6.49
N PHE A 344 -23.09 -6.81 -5.35
CA PHE A 344 -23.15 -6.07 -4.11
C PHE A 344 -22.05 -6.59 -3.19
N THR A 345 -21.24 -5.70 -2.61
CA THR A 345 -20.28 -6.04 -1.56
C THR A 345 -20.38 -5.04 -0.42
N ALA A 346 -20.22 -5.54 0.79
CA ALA A 346 -20.10 -4.71 1.98
C ALA A 346 -18.86 -5.14 2.75
N HIS A 347 -18.10 -4.18 3.22
CA HIS A 347 -16.92 -4.38 4.06
C HIS A 347 -17.12 -3.62 5.36
N ALA A 348 -16.78 -4.25 6.47
CA ALA A 348 -16.73 -3.62 7.77
C ALA A 348 -15.44 -4.05 8.49
N SER A 349 -14.75 -3.10 9.09
CA SER A 349 -13.61 -3.40 9.95
C SER A 349 -13.66 -2.54 11.21
N PHE A 350 -13.29 -3.17 12.30
CA PHE A 350 -13.11 -2.54 13.60
C PHE A 350 -11.74 -2.96 14.14
N SER A 351 -10.95 -2.01 14.57
CA SER A 351 -9.70 -2.30 15.26
C SER A 351 -9.52 -1.39 16.46
N ARG A 352 -8.97 -1.95 17.52
CA ARG A 352 -8.64 -1.26 18.76
C ARG A 352 -7.23 -1.69 19.15
N GLN A 353 -6.29 -0.74 19.12
CA GLN A 353 -4.86 -1.03 19.24
C GLN A 353 -4.14 0.06 20.03
N TYR A 354 -3.10 -0.31 20.75
CA TYR A 354 -2.19 0.66 21.31
C TYR A 354 -1.36 1.32 20.20
N PRO A 355 -0.94 2.59 20.38
CA PRO A 355 0.02 3.22 19.48
C PRO A 355 1.31 2.40 19.35
N GLU A 356 1.90 2.44 18.18
CA GLU A 356 3.19 1.78 17.90
C GLU A 356 4.30 2.27 18.84
N ASN A 357 5.31 1.44 19.11
CA ASN A 357 6.35 1.77 20.06
C ASN A 357 7.10 3.05 19.72
N TYR A 358 7.44 3.27 18.45
CA TYR A 358 8.09 4.50 17.98
C TYR A 358 7.20 5.74 18.12
N GLN A 359 5.88 5.59 18.17
CA GLN A 359 4.96 6.69 18.45
C GLN A 359 4.91 7.02 19.94
N ARG A 360 5.20 6.09 20.81
CA ARG A 360 5.15 6.24 22.27
C ARG A 360 6.47 6.70 22.88
N ASN A 361 7.57 6.15 22.38
CA ASN A 361 8.90 6.39 22.89
C ASN A 361 9.86 6.60 21.72
N TYR A 362 10.33 7.81 21.56
CA TYR A 362 11.30 8.14 20.54
C TYR A 362 12.36 9.08 21.10
N TYR A 363 13.61 8.74 20.88
CA TYR A 363 14.74 9.57 21.23
C TYR A 363 15.56 9.87 19.97
N ALA A 364 15.72 11.15 19.68
CA ALA A 364 16.42 11.66 18.53
C ALA A 364 17.17 12.94 18.90
N ASN A 365 18.05 13.40 18.03
CA ASN A 365 18.83 14.60 18.29
C ASN A 365 17.98 15.86 18.45
N THR A 366 16.96 16.01 17.64
CA THR A 366 16.08 17.18 17.61
C THR A 366 14.66 16.88 18.07
N LEU A 367 14.42 15.67 18.55
CA LEU A 367 13.11 15.20 18.95
C LEU A 367 13.22 14.17 20.07
N ASN A 368 12.56 14.44 21.18
CA ASN A 368 12.54 13.50 22.31
C ASN A 368 11.16 13.51 22.96
N TYR A 369 10.55 12.34 23.05
CA TYR A 369 9.29 12.18 23.78
C TYR A 369 9.11 10.75 24.31
N SER A 370 8.44 10.66 25.43
CA SER A 370 7.97 9.42 26.02
C SER A 370 6.62 9.66 26.67
N TRP A 371 5.63 8.82 26.38
CA TRP A 371 4.33 8.92 27.07
C TRP A 371 4.06 7.67 27.89
N ILE A 372 3.62 7.93 29.09
CA ILE A 372 3.30 6.90 30.08
C ILE A 372 1.83 6.46 29.95
N ASN A 373 0.91 7.40 29.71
CA ASN A 373 -0.51 7.11 29.63
C ASN A 373 -0.88 6.58 28.24
N ARG A 374 -1.14 5.28 28.16
CA ARG A 374 -1.51 4.55 26.95
C ARG A 374 -3.01 4.41 26.90
N GLN A 375 -3.61 4.91 25.85
CA GLN A 375 -5.00 4.61 25.53
C GLN A 375 -5.07 3.82 24.22
N LEU A 376 -6.07 2.95 24.13
CA LEU A 376 -6.34 2.23 22.90
C LEU A 376 -6.92 3.19 21.85
N SER A 377 -6.29 3.26 20.69
CA SER A 377 -6.85 3.90 19.51
C SER A 377 -7.90 2.99 18.90
N THR A 378 -9.04 3.55 18.54
CA THR A 378 -10.11 2.80 17.87
C THR A 378 -10.27 3.31 16.45
N LYS A 379 -10.31 2.38 15.51
CA LYS A 379 -10.61 2.65 14.11
C LYS A 379 -11.78 1.79 13.67
N THR A 380 -12.77 2.42 13.08
CA THR A 380 -13.92 1.77 12.45
C THR A 380 -13.97 2.19 10.99
N LEU A 381 -14.14 1.24 10.08
CA LEU A 381 -14.31 1.48 8.66
C LEU A 381 -15.48 0.63 8.16
N GLY A 382 -16.34 1.23 7.36
CA GLY A 382 -17.41 0.55 6.66
C GLY A 382 -17.51 1.04 5.23
N ASN A 383 -17.71 0.15 4.28
CA ASN A 383 -18.13 0.53 2.95
C ASN A 383 -19.15 -0.44 2.38
N VAL A 384 -19.98 0.08 1.49
CA VAL A 384 -20.95 -0.67 0.71
C VAL A 384 -20.74 -0.30 -0.74
N HIS A 385 -20.49 -1.30 -1.57
CA HIS A 385 -20.24 -1.12 -2.99
C HIS A 385 -21.27 -1.92 -3.79
N TRP A 386 -21.87 -1.28 -4.76
CA TRP A 386 -22.75 -1.87 -5.75
C TRP A 386 -22.22 -1.63 -7.13
N SER A 387 -22.04 -2.67 -7.92
CA SER A 387 -21.64 -2.55 -9.32
C SER A 387 -22.56 -3.35 -10.24
N SER A 388 -22.82 -2.77 -11.41
CA SER A 388 -23.60 -3.41 -12.47
C SER A 388 -22.72 -3.58 -13.70
N LYS A 389 -22.64 -4.83 -14.19
CA LYS A 389 -21.99 -5.16 -15.46
C LYS A 389 -23.02 -5.14 -16.59
N ASN A 390 -23.82 -4.08 -16.68
CA ASN A 390 -24.69 -3.86 -17.83
C ASN A 390 -23.82 -3.82 -19.10
N ARG A 391 -24.32 -4.41 -20.20
CA ARG A 391 -23.58 -4.44 -21.47
C ARG A 391 -23.39 -3.07 -22.10
N VAL A 392 -24.28 -2.13 -21.84
CA VAL A 392 -24.26 -0.80 -22.44
C VAL A 392 -23.52 0.20 -21.56
N ILE A 393 -23.87 0.27 -20.29
CA ILE A 393 -23.29 1.22 -19.33
C ILE A 393 -23.01 0.48 -18.02
N PRO A 394 -21.83 -0.14 -17.86
CA PRO A 394 -21.38 -0.58 -16.55
C PRO A 394 -21.25 0.61 -15.60
N PHE A 395 -21.76 0.48 -14.41
CA PHE A 395 -21.64 1.52 -13.40
C PHE A 395 -21.37 0.92 -12.01
N PHE A 396 -20.88 1.74 -11.12
CA PHE A 396 -20.79 1.41 -9.71
C PHE A 396 -21.19 2.60 -8.82
N ALA A 397 -21.64 2.27 -7.63
CA ALA A 397 -21.87 3.22 -6.55
C ALA A 397 -21.27 2.64 -5.27
N GLU A 398 -20.63 3.49 -4.48
CA GLU A 398 -20.02 3.13 -3.21
C GLU A 398 -20.34 4.19 -2.18
N ALA A 399 -20.69 3.76 -0.96
CA ALA A 399 -20.77 4.61 0.21
C ALA A 399 -19.76 4.11 1.25
N PHE A 400 -19.08 5.00 1.93
CA PHE A 400 -18.07 4.64 2.91
C PHE A 400 -18.08 5.58 4.11
N ILE A 401 -17.64 5.04 5.23
CA ILE A 401 -17.41 5.76 6.48
C ILE A 401 -16.14 5.26 7.14
N GLU A 402 -15.34 6.16 7.67
CA GLU A 402 -14.21 5.87 8.55
C GLU A 402 -14.28 6.76 9.77
N SER A 403 -13.99 6.21 10.94
CA SER A 403 -13.95 6.91 12.22
C SER A 403 -12.71 6.45 12.99
N ASN A 404 -11.90 7.38 13.42
CA ASN A 404 -10.71 7.16 14.22
C ASN A 404 -10.81 7.98 15.51
N THR A 405 -10.77 7.30 16.66
CA THR A 405 -10.79 7.93 17.98
C THR A 405 -9.51 7.61 18.74
N ASN A 406 -9.03 8.53 19.55
CA ASN A 406 -7.77 8.41 20.29
C ASN A 406 -6.57 8.07 19.39
N MET A 407 -6.61 8.49 18.13
CA MET A 407 -5.51 8.24 17.20
C MET A 407 -4.28 9.03 17.62
N PRO A 408 -3.06 8.43 17.64
CA PRO A 408 -1.85 9.19 17.86
C PRO A 408 -1.67 10.21 16.72
N VAL A 409 -1.48 11.45 17.08
CA VAL A 409 -1.24 12.56 16.16
C VAL A 409 0.06 13.27 16.52
N PHE A 410 0.82 13.66 15.51
CA PHE A 410 2.06 14.39 15.70
C PHE A 410 1.78 15.90 15.67
N ILE A 411 1.92 16.57 16.82
CA ILE A 411 1.64 18.00 16.99
C ILE A 411 2.75 18.59 17.85
N GLN A 412 3.27 19.76 17.47
CA GLN A 412 4.32 20.47 18.22
C GLN A 412 5.54 19.59 18.49
N ASN A 413 6.04 18.91 17.44
CA ASN A 413 7.21 18.03 17.49
C ASN A 413 7.10 16.86 18.47
N ARG A 414 5.90 16.36 18.76
CA ARG A 414 5.69 15.14 19.55
C ARG A 414 4.41 14.43 19.17
N TRP A 415 4.44 13.12 19.32
CA TRP A 415 3.23 12.31 19.27
C TRP A 415 2.39 12.55 20.52
N ARG A 416 1.09 12.67 20.34
CA ARG A 416 0.10 12.76 21.41
C ARG A 416 -1.12 11.91 21.05
N GLN A 417 -1.78 11.37 22.07
CA GLN A 417 -3.18 10.95 21.95
C GLN A 417 -4.05 12.04 22.54
N ASP A 418 -4.85 12.66 21.71
CA ASP A 418 -5.86 13.61 22.16
C ASP A 418 -7.21 12.89 22.12
N THR A 419 -7.77 12.67 23.31
CA THR A 419 -9.08 12.00 23.48
C THR A 419 -10.22 12.79 22.86
N LEU A 420 -10.04 14.10 22.66
CA LEU A 420 -11.01 14.97 22.01
C LEU A 420 -10.88 14.94 20.49
N MET A 421 -9.78 14.38 19.96
CA MET A 421 -9.56 14.33 18.53
C MET A 421 -10.27 13.13 17.92
N HIS A 422 -11.36 13.40 17.25
CA HIS A 422 -12.12 12.46 16.47
C HIS A 422 -11.96 12.77 14.98
N LEU A 423 -11.24 11.90 14.27
CA LEU A 423 -11.07 12.04 12.84
C LEU A 423 -12.06 11.12 12.12
N SER A 424 -13.01 11.72 11.45
CA SER A 424 -14.00 10.98 10.67
C SER A 424 -14.02 11.44 9.22
N VAL A 425 -14.32 10.51 8.35
CA VAL A 425 -14.65 10.78 6.95
C VAL A 425 -15.84 9.91 6.54
N ALA A 426 -16.79 10.50 5.86
CA ALA A 426 -17.89 9.79 5.24
C ALA A 426 -18.06 10.29 3.81
N GLY A 427 -18.48 9.42 2.91
CA GLY A 427 -18.63 9.85 1.53
C GLY A 427 -19.35 8.85 0.65
N ILE A 428 -19.63 9.32 -0.55
CA ILE A 428 -20.22 8.54 -1.64
C ILE A 428 -19.35 8.68 -2.89
N GLN A 429 -19.31 7.62 -3.67
CA GLN A 429 -18.60 7.59 -4.92
C GLN A 429 -19.45 6.88 -5.96
N VAL A 430 -19.54 7.45 -7.15
CA VAL A 430 -20.23 6.85 -8.30
C VAL A 430 -19.32 6.92 -9.51
N GLY A 431 -19.43 5.91 -10.37
CA GLY A 431 -18.69 5.91 -11.62
C GLY A 431 -19.40 5.09 -12.68
N PHE A 432 -19.12 5.41 -13.92
CA PHE A 432 -19.63 4.67 -15.06
C PHE A 432 -18.57 4.54 -16.15
N GLU A 433 -18.75 3.55 -17.01
CA GLU A 433 -18.01 3.35 -18.24
C GLU A 433 -18.99 3.21 -19.39
N TYR A 434 -18.76 3.93 -20.47
CA TYR A 434 -19.55 3.82 -21.68
C TYR A 434 -18.62 3.55 -22.86
N SER A 435 -18.90 2.45 -23.55
CA SER A 435 -18.16 2.07 -24.76
C SER A 435 -19.11 2.00 -25.95
N TYR A 436 -18.89 2.86 -26.93
CA TYR A 436 -19.64 2.85 -28.17
C TYR A 436 -18.68 2.84 -29.35
N ARG A 437 -18.75 1.78 -30.18
CA ARG A 437 -17.82 1.57 -31.30
C ARG A 437 -16.34 1.64 -30.81
N LYS A 438 -15.67 2.74 -31.16
CA LYS A 438 -14.26 3.01 -30.82
C LYS A 438 -14.11 4.11 -29.76
N LEU A 439 -15.21 4.64 -29.26
CA LEU A 439 -15.21 5.66 -28.22
C LEU A 439 -15.35 4.99 -26.85
N LEU A 440 -14.46 5.33 -25.93
CA LEU A 440 -14.51 4.97 -24.52
C LEU A 440 -14.66 6.23 -23.69
N ILE A 441 -15.70 6.29 -22.87
CA ILE A 441 -15.92 7.36 -21.89
C ILE A 441 -16.00 6.72 -20.51
N GLN A 442 -15.18 7.20 -19.58
CA GLN A 442 -15.22 6.81 -18.18
C GLN A 442 -15.36 8.06 -17.33
N SER A 443 -16.16 7.98 -16.29
CA SER A 443 -16.28 9.06 -15.32
C SER A 443 -16.41 8.50 -13.92
N ARG A 444 -15.86 9.23 -12.96
CA ARG A 444 -15.97 8.94 -11.54
C ARG A 444 -16.10 10.24 -10.76
N VAL A 445 -17.04 10.28 -9.86
CA VAL A 445 -17.34 11.41 -8.98
C VAL A 445 -17.31 10.89 -7.55
N SER A 446 -16.59 11.54 -6.68
CA SER A 446 -16.57 11.26 -5.25
C SER A 446 -16.87 12.55 -4.48
N TYR A 447 -17.83 12.47 -3.59
CA TYR A 447 -18.08 13.47 -2.55
C TYR A 447 -17.76 12.87 -1.19
N ARG A 448 -17.04 13.61 -0.37
CA ARG A 448 -16.74 13.21 1.00
C ARG A 448 -16.73 14.41 1.93
N GLU A 449 -17.05 14.14 3.16
CA GLU A 449 -16.93 15.09 4.26
C GLU A 449 -15.93 14.55 5.28
N SER A 450 -14.97 15.37 5.68
CA SER A 450 -13.90 14.97 6.59
C SER A 450 -13.76 15.97 7.73
N SER A 451 -13.44 15.49 8.92
CA SER A 451 -13.16 16.33 10.07
C SER A 451 -12.05 17.33 9.74
N GLY A 452 -12.32 18.63 9.98
CA GLY A 452 -11.33 19.69 9.80
C GLY A 452 -10.91 19.98 8.36
N ASN A 453 -11.67 19.52 7.35
CA ASN A 453 -11.36 19.67 5.91
C ASN A 453 -9.95 19.20 5.53
N LEU A 454 -9.48 18.13 6.15
CA LEU A 454 -8.15 17.56 5.89
C LEU A 454 -8.09 16.80 4.57
N LEU A 455 -9.23 16.40 4.03
CA LEU A 455 -9.36 15.71 2.76
C LEU A 455 -10.21 16.56 1.80
N PRO A 456 -9.96 16.52 0.49
CA PRO A 456 -10.79 17.23 -0.48
C PRO A 456 -12.22 16.68 -0.48
N ASN A 457 -13.21 17.58 -0.45
CA ASN A 457 -14.61 17.18 -0.45
C ASN A 457 -15.04 16.61 -1.79
N TRP A 458 -14.54 17.16 -2.89
CA TRP A 458 -14.84 16.70 -4.23
C TRP A 458 -13.59 16.20 -4.95
N LEU A 459 -13.72 15.00 -5.51
CA LEU A 459 -12.78 14.46 -6.48
C LEU A 459 -13.58 14.01 -7.71
N LEU A 460 -13.25 14.58 -8.87
CA LEU A 460 -13.85 14.20 -10.13
C LEU A 460 -12.77 13.67 -11.05
N SER A 461 -13.04 12.63 -11.80
CA SER A 461 -12.21 12.21 -12.92
C SER A 461 -13.07 11.82 -14.12
N GLY A 462 -12.60 12.19 -15.29
CA GLY A 462 -13.16 11.82 -16.57
C GLY A 462 -12.06 11.36 -17.51
N ARG A 463 -12.41 10.42 -18.38
CA ARG A 463 -11.55 9.90 -19.43
C ARG A 463 -12.34 9.79 -20.72
N ILE A 464 -11.82 10.35 -21.80
CA ILE A 464 -12.37 10.21 -23.14
C ILE A 464 -11.26 9.66 -24.02
N ALA A 465 -11.49 8.51 -24.64
CA ALA A 465 -10.47 7.83 -25.42
C ALA A 465 -11.02 7.16 -26.69
N TYR A 466 -10.17 7.11 -27.69
CA TYR A 466 -10.30 6.20 -28.81
C TYR A 466 -9.78 4.82 -28.39
N ASN A 467 -10.59 3.78 -28.56
CA ASN A 467 -10.24 2.38 -28.28
C ASN A 467 -10.48 1.57 -29.56
N GLY A 468 -9.42 1.18 -30.26
CA GLY A 468 -9.57 0.44 -31.50
C GLY A 468 -8.25 -0.08 -32.05
N GLY A 469 -8.34 -0.81 -33.16
CA GLY A 469 -7.16 -1.25 -33.91
C GLY A 469 -6.66 -0.16 -34.86
N LEU A 470 -5.35 -0.02 -34.95
CA LEU A 470 -4.66 0.75 -35.99
C LEU A 470 -4.36 -0.14 -37.18
N PHE A 471 -4.27 0.49 -38.36
CA PHE A 471 -4.05 -0.15 -39.66
C PHE A 471 -5.19 -1.11 -40.08
N LYS A 472 -5.19 -1.48 -41.37
CA LYS A 472 -6.23 -2.36 -41.95
C LYS A 472 -6.30 -3.74 -41.27
N ALA A 473 -5.16 -4.27 -40.85
CA ALA A 473 -5.07 -5.58 -40.19
C ALA A 473 -5.50 -5.57 -38.72
N GLN A 474 -5.71 -4.40 -38.10
CA GLN A 474 -6.12 -4.19 -36.69
C GLN A 474 -5.28 -4.98 -35.66
N LYS A 475 -4.05 -5.38 -36.03
CA LYS A 475 -3.16 -6.14 -35.15
C LYS A 475 -2.63 -5.29 -33.99
N LEU A 476 -2.37 -3.99 -34.26
CA LEU A 476 -1.95 -3.04 -33.22
C LEU A 476 -3.21 -2.41 -32.62
N LYS A 477 -3.56 -2.82 -31.42
CA LYS A 477 -4.63 -2.18 -30.66
C LYS A 477 -4.11 -0.94 -29.98
N THR A 478 -4.91 0.12 -29.92
CA THR A 478 -4.55 1.36 -29.22
C THR A 478 -5.70 1.87 -28.38
N VAL A 479 -5.32 2.48 -27.26
CA VAL A 479 -6.21 3.32 -26.45
C VAL A 479 -5.51 4.66 -26.29
N THR A 480 -6.04 5.68 -26.94
CA THR A 480 -5.47 7.04 -26.95
C THR A 480 -6.52 8.03 -26.51
N GLY A 481 -6.20 8.88 -25.54
CA GLY A 481 -7.18 9.77 -24.99
C GLY A 481 -6.65 10.83 -24.04
N ILE A 482 -7.59 11.52 -23.44
CA ILE A 482 -7.37 12.59 -22.47
C ILE A 482 -8.04 12.17 -21.15
N GLU A 483 -7.35 12.46 -20.06
CA GLU A 483 -7.87 12.35 -18.70
C GLU A 483 -7.97 13.74 -18.10
N ILE A 484 -9.12 14.01 -17.50
CA ILE A 484 -9.42 15.26 -16.81
C ILE A 484 -9.73 14.92 -15.36
N GLY A 485 -9.08 15.60 -14.44
CA GLY A 485 -9.30 15.46 -13.00
C GLY A 485 -9.63 16.81 -12.35
N TYR A 486 -10.40 16.80 -11.27
CA TYR A 486 -10.67 17.95 -10.43
C TYR A 486 -10.52 17.58 -8.97
N ILE A 487 -9.85 18.44 -8.21
CA ILE A 487 -9.65 18.33 -6.76
C ILE A 487 -10.16 19.63 -6.14
N SER A 488 -11.12 19.52 -5.20
CA SER A 488 -11.55 20.67 -4.41
C SER A 488 -10.48 21.09 -3.39
N SER A 489 -10.67 22.26 -2.80
CA SER A 489 -9.80 22.75 -1.73
C SER A 489 -9.81 21.83 -0.51
N TYR A 490 -8.67 21.74 0.19
CA TYR A 490 -8.49 21.03 1.45
C TYR A 490 -7.37 21.67 2.28
N ARG A 491 -7.34 21.40 3.56
CA ARG A 491 -6.30 21.92 4.46
C ARG A 491 -4.98 21.20 4.20
N LEU A 492 -3.89 21.94 3.98
CA LEU A 492 -2.57 21.36 3.76
C LEU A 492 -2.05 20.66 5.01
N MET A 493 -1.53 19.46 4.81
CA MET A 493 -0.76 18.75 5.81
C MET A 493 0.72 19.07 5.64
N ASP A 494 1.45 18.96 6.74
CA ASP A 494 2.90 19.01 6.75
C ASP A 494 3.49 17.60 6.71
N PHE A 495 4.77 17.50 6.45
CA PHE A 495 5.49 16.22 6.49
C PHE A 495 6.63 16.32 7.50
N ALA A 496 6.68 15.40 8.46
CA ALA A 496 7.76 15.31 9.45
C ALA A 496 8.82 14.30 8.98
N PRO A 497 9.95 14.77 8.42
CA PRO A 497 10.97 13.90 7.82
C PRO A 497 11.57 12.90 8.81
N MET A 498 11.77 13.31 10.07
CA MET A 498 12.37 12.51 11.13
C MET A 498 11.60 11.22 11.41
N ILE A 499 10.29 11.29 11.36
CA ILE A 499 9.39 10.17 11.64
C ILE A 499 8.73 9.61 10.35
N ASN A 500 9.06 10.20 9.20
CA ASN A 500 8.56 9.80 7.88
C ASN A 500 7.03 9.68 7.82
N THR A 501 6.32 10.67 8.36
CA THR A 501 4.85 10.67 8.42
C THR A 501 4.25 12.05 8.17
N TYR A 502 2.96 12.06 7.78
CA TYR A 502 2.17 13.28 7.66
C TYR A 502 1.71 13.78 9.02
N VAL A 503 1.71 15.08 9.18
CA VAL A 503 1.37 15.75 10.42
C VAL A 503 0.35 16.87 10.17
N PHE A 504 -0.50 17.12 11.15
CA PHE A 504 -1.45 18.21 11.07
C PHE A 504 -0.74 19.54 11.21
N SER A 505 -0.94 20.41 10.23
CA SER A 505 -0.37 21.74 10.27
C SER A 505 -1.31 22.75 10.92
N ASN A 506 -0.73 23.62 11.74
CA ASN A 506 -1.42 24.79 12.29
C ASN A 506 -1.32 26.04 11.38
N SER A 507 -0.71 25.93 10.19
CA SER A 507 -0.48 27.06 9.29
C SER A 507 -1.76 27.71 8.76
N GLY A 508 -2.90 27.04 8.85
CA GLY A 508 -4.16 27.50 8.27
C GLY A 508 -4.18 27.50 6.73
N ARG A 509 -3.09 27.07 6.08
CA ARG A 509 -3.01 27.04 4.62
C ARG A 509 -3.86 25.94 4.03
N ALA A 510 -4.40 26.23 2.85
CA ALA A 510 -5.20 25.30 2.10
C ALA A 510 -4.63 25.13 0.69
N PHE A 511 -4.73 23.89 0.19
CA PHE A 511 -4.67 23.62 -1.24
C PHE A 511 -5.82 24.35 -1.91
N ARG A 512 -5.56 25.04 -2.99
CA ARG A 512 -6.58 25.66 -3.81
C ARG A 512 -7.10 24.64 -4.82
N GLU A 513 -8.39 24.67 -5.06
CA GLU A 513 -9.00 23.82 -6.09
C GLU A 513 -8.25 23.86 -7.41
N MET A 514 -8.16 22.71 -8.07
CA MET A 514 -7.39 22.58 -9.30
C MET A 514 -7.97 21.53 -10.24
N MET A 515 -7.88 21.81 -11.53
CA MET A 515 -8.04 20.81 -12.57
C MET A 515 -6.68 20.21 -12.95
N LYS A 516 -6.67 18.92 -13.28
CA LYS A 516 -5.52 18.20 -13.84
C LYS A 516 -5.88 17.67 -15.23
N LEU A 517 -4.93 17.81 -16.15
CA LEU A 517 -5.12 17.38 -17.53
C LEU A 517 -3.93 16.50 -17.96
N HIS A 518 -4.25 15.29 -18.44
CA HIS A 518 -3.26 14.34 -18.93
C HIS A 518 -3.64 13.86 -20.33
N PHE A 519 -2.64 13.63 -21.15
CA PHE A 519 -2.76 12.90 -22.41
C PHE A 519 -2.08 11.54 -22.28
N TYR A 520 -2.64 10.50 -22.86
CA TYR A 520 -2.01 9.19 -22.93
C TYR A 520 -2.32 8.47 -24.23
N SER A 521 -1.38 7.60 -24.62
CA SER A 521 -1.55 6.68 -25.73
C SER A 521 -0.90 5.35 -25.36
N GLN A 522 -1.68 4.28 -25.40
CA GLN A 522 -1.24 2.92 -25.12
C GLN A 522 -1.43 2.07 -26.37
N PHE A 523 -0.46 1.19 -26.62
CA PHE A 523 -0.44 0.28 -27.76
C PHE A 523 -0.26 -1.15 -27.27
N ASP A 524 -0.96 -2.10 -27.88
CA ASP A 524 -0.98 -3.51 -27.50
C ASP A 524 -0.82 -4.38 -28.75
N LEU A 525 0.24 -5.20 -28.76
CA LEU A 525 0.53 -6.25 -29.75
C LEU A 525 0.28 -7.67 -29.21
N GLY A 526 -0.40 -7.80 -28.05
CA GLY A 526 -0.68 -9.05 -27.37
C GLY A 526 0.24 -9.27 -26.17
N TYR A 527 1.43 -9.83 -26.38
CA TYR A 527 2.40 -10.04 -25.30
C TYR A 527 3.27 -8.82 -25.02
N PHE A 528 3.34 -7.88 -25.95
CA PHE A 528 4.12 -6.65 -25.84
C PHE A 528 3.20 -5.43 -25.86
N ARG A 529 3.34 -4.57 -24.87
CA ARG A 529 2.62 -3.30 -24.75
C ARG A 529 3.61 -2.18 -24.50
N TRP A 530 3.25 -0.99 -24.96
CA TRP A 530 3.99 0.21 -24.65
C TRP A 530 3.03 1.40 -24.55
N PHE A 531 3.43 2.42 -23.82
CA PHE A 531 2.63 3.61 -23.63
C PHE A 531 3.48 4.88 -23.62
N ILE A 532 2.84 5.98 -23.95
CA ILE A 532 3.34 7.34 -23.78
C ILE A 532 2.30 8.09 -22.97
N ARG A 533 2.77 8.92 -22.02
CA ARG A 533 1.90 9.74 -21.19
C ARG A 533 2.54 11.12 -20.98
N ILE A 534 1.71 12.17 -21.08
CA ILE A 534 2.03 13.56 -20.75
C ILE A 534 1.10 13.95 -19.61
N GLU A 535 1.68 14.27 -18.46
CA GLU A 535 0.95 14.55 -17.23
C GLU A 535 1.05 16.03 -16.86
N ASN A 536 0.00 16.56 -16.22
CA ASN A 536 -0.07 17.94 -15.73
C ASN A 536 0.11 18.98 -16.86
N ILE A 537 -0.57 18.76 -17.97
CA ILE A 537 -0.53 19.66 -19.15
C ILE A 537 -1.02 21.07 -18.77
N GLU A 538 -1.98 21.17 -17.84
CA GLU A 538 -2.50 22.44 -17.34
C GLU A 538 -1.42 23.35 -16.76
N GLN A 539 -0.31 22.78 -16.26
CA GLN A 539 0.81 23.55 -15.72
C GLN A 539 1.57 24.36 -16.79
N THR A 540 1.30 24.13 -18.06
CA THR A 540 1.82 24.95 -19.16
C THR A 540 1.05 26.25 -19.34
N PHE A 541 -0.20 26.33 -18.84
CA PHE A 541 -1.11 27.45 -19.01
C PHE A 541 -1.39 28.21 -17.71
N VAL A 542 -1.18 27.53 -16.56
CA VAL A 542 -1.47 28.08 -15.23
C VAL A 542 -0.15 28.19 -14.45
N LYS A 543 0.12 29.38 -13.89
CA LYS A 543 1.30 29.55 -13.02
C LYS A 543 1.21 28.62 -11.81
N PRO A 544 2.33 27.99 -11.39
CA PRO A 544 2.37 27.08 -10.24
C PRO A 544 2.28 27.87 -8.93
N THR A 545 1.11 28.39 -8.60
CA THR A 545 0.86 29.11 -7.34
C THR A 545 0.27 28.21 -6.24
N ASN A 546 0.00 26.95 -6.58
CA ASN A 546 -0.64 25.99 -5.68
C ASN A 546 0.38 25.01 -5.08
N PHE A 547 0.11 24.56 -3.86
CA PHE A 547 0.95 23.63 -3.13
C PHE A 547 0.13 22.38 -2.77
N GLU A 548 0.67 21.21 -3.02
CA GLU A 548 0.05 19.91 -2.67
C GLU A 548 0.34 19.52 -1.21
N GLY A 549 1.41 20.02 -0.63
CA GLY A 549 1.80 19.95 0.78
C GLY A 549 2.51 21.23 1.20
N LEU A 550 2.67 21.49 2.49
CA LEU A 550 3.42 22.68 2.94
C LEU A 550 4.84 22.67 2.38
N GLY A 551 5.23 23.72 1.69
CA GLY A 551 6.51 23.81 1.00
C GLY A 551 6.65 22.99 -0.29
N TYR A 552 5.66 22.17 -0.65
CA TYR A 552 5.70 21.29 -1.83
C TYR A 552 4.76 21.80 -2.93
N PRO A 553 5.29 22.48 -3.96
CA PRO A 553 4.47 22.98 -5.06
C PRO A 553 3.91 21.83 -5.90
N VAL A 554 2.83 22.14 -6.62
CA VAL A 554 2.21 21.21 -7.57
C VAL A 554 3.24 20.68 -8.56
N THR A 555 3.17 19.39 -8.85
CA THR A 555 4.05 18.72 -9.81
C THR A 555 3.93 19.36 -11.21
N PRO A 556 5.05 19.78 -11.83
CA PRO A 556 5.03 20.39 -13.16
C PRO A 556 4.69 19.38 -14.26
N LEU A 557 4.64 19.86 -15.52
CA LEU A 557 4.51 19.01 -16.70
C LEU A 557 5.51 17.85 -16.66
N GLN A 558 5.01 16.63 -16.83
CA GLN A 558 5.81 15.40 -16.82
C GLN A 558 5.60 14.62 -18.11
N PHE A 559 6.66 14.04 -18.62
CA PHE A 559 6.60 13.07 -19.70
C PHE A 559 6.96 11.69 -19.17
N ARG A 560 6.25 10.65 -19.65
CA ARG A 560 6.51 9.26 -19.29
C ARG A 560 6.33 8.35 -20.49
N PHE A 561 7.23 7.37 -20.59
CA PHE A 561 7.18 6.28 -21.54
C PHE A 561 7.36 4.96 -20.79
N GLY A 562 6.71 3.89 -21.24
CA GLY A 562 6.90 2.57 -20.64
C GLY A 562 6.57 1.42 -21.57
N VAL A 563 7.07 0.25 -21.19
CA VAL A 563 6.87 -1.01 -21.87
C VAL A 563 6.46 -2.11 -20.88
N SER A 564 5.65 -3.03 -21.34
CA SER A 564 5.29 -4.24 -20.60
C SER A 564 5.39 -5.44 -21.55
N TRP A 565 5.99 -6.52 -21.09
CA TRP A 565 6.23 -7.70 -21.89
C TRP A 565 5.96 -8.97 -21.08
N ASP A 566 5.11 -9.83 -21.62
CA ASP A 566 4.78 -11.14 -21.06
C ASP A 566 5.48 -12.24 -21.88
N PHE A 567 6.31 -13.07 -21.23
CA PHE A 567 6.99 -14.20 -21.82
C PHE A 567 6.42 -15.50 -21.24
N PHE A 568 6.09 -16.45 -22.11
CA PHE A 568 5.71 -17.82 -21.76
C PHE A 568 6.66 -18.80 -22.45
N ASN A 569 7.14 -19.79 -21.70
CA ASN A 569 8.02 -20.85 -22.24
C ASN A 569 7.31 -22.18 -22.17
#